data_90fae60631fa4c19d07649a8ea6af3ae
#
_entry.id   90fae60631fa4c19d07649a8ea6af3ae
#
_cell.length_a   1.000
_cell.length_b   1.000
_cell.length_c   1.000
_cell.angle_alpha   90.00
_cell.angle_beta   90.00
_cell.angle_gamma   90.00
#
_symmetry.space_group_name_H-M   'P 1'
#
loop_
_entity.id
_entity.type
_entity.pdbx_description
1 polymer ?
#
loop_
_entity_poly.entity_id
_entity_poly.type
_entity_poly.pdbx_seq_one_letter_code
_entity_poly.pdbx_strand_id
1 'polypeptide(L)'
;MQLAFLIAEAIDDPRQEYLDMDRQITKISLKVPAVGKNKADTLIEYHSYRNDLGFKRGDIVQVMGAQVRHDYKTREWWMTGGFIEVRTPPCKPMNYLIFAGRCMSDLDATNPRDFRVNESFMTANSAISVSAGKESDVIPFTAINGADDRYKLAQLMADMACRKGKGLTIMGKLVTDTWKNKETGEPVYKTYIKLAKITMAPKTKSDQEIKPRAEIPEGAEPKSLWLPAEDDDNDPF
;
A
#
# COMPACT_ATOMS: atom_id res chain seq x y z
N MET A 1 7.96 -0.98 -12.10
CA MET A 1 6.61 -0.89 -12.75
C MET A 1 5.60 -0.64 -11.66
N GLN A 2 4.69 0.30 -11.90
CA GLN A 2 3.58 0.64 -10.99
C GLN A 2 2.33 0.74 -11.84
N LEU A 3 1.25 0.06 -11.46
CA LEU A 3 -0.02 0.11 -12.18
C LEU A 3 -1.16 0.09 -11.17
N ALA A 4 -2.10 1.03 -11.32
CA ALA A 4 -3.33 1.09 -10.54
C ALA A 4 -4.55 0.89 -11.44
N PHE A 5 -5.51 0.16 -10.91
CA PHE A 5 -6.83 -0.07 -11.48
C PHE A 5 -7.85 0.16 -10.38
N LEU A 6 -8.52 1.31 -10.43
CA LEU A 6 -9.43 1.74 -9.38
C LEU A 6 -10.78 2.17 -9.96
N ILE A 7 -11.85 1.93 -9.19
CA ILE A 7 -13.13 2.64 -9.34
C ILE A 7 -13.32 3.44 -8.06
N ALA A 8 -13.50 4.73 -8.20
CA ALA A 8 -13.57 5.68 -7.11
C ALA A 8 -14.61 6.77 -7.38
N GLU A 9 -15.04 7.46 -6.35
CA GLU A 9 -15.89 8.64 -6.43
C GLU A 9 -15.03 9.91 -6.41
N ALA A 10 -15.26 10.83 -7.32
CA ALA A 10 -14.69 12.17 -7.29
C ALA A 10 -15.34 12.97 -6.14
N ILE A 11 -14.58 13.38 -5.13
CA ILE A 11 -15.13 14.08 -3.96
C ILE A 11 -15.04 15.59 -4.05
N ASP A 12 -14.31 16.09 -5.01
CA ASP A 12 -14.23 17.52 -5.36
C ASP A 12 -14.27 17.72 -6.88
N ASP A 13 -14.37 18.94 -7.31
CA ASP A 13 -14.20 19.29 -8.73
C ASP A 13 -12.70 19.35 -9.07
N PRO A 14 -12.32 19.06 -10.33
CA PRO A 14 -10.94 19.20 -10.77
C PRO A 14 -10.40 20.62 -10.53
N ARG A 15 -9.27 20.72 -9.83
CA ARG A 15 -8.59 21.98 -9.58
C ARG A 15 -7.27 22.06 -10.34
N GLN A 16 -6.98 23.25 -10.88
CA GLN A 16 -5.73 23.46 -11.58
C GLN A 16 -4.69 24.06 -10.62
N GLU A 17 -3.48 23.52 -10.66
CA GLU A 17 -2.34 24.01 -9.89
C GLU A 17 -1.14 24.16 -10.81
N TYR A 18 -0.35 25.20 -10.58
CA TYR A 18 0.92 25.41 -11.27
C TYR A 18 2.04 24.71 -10.51
N LEU A 19 2.77 23.81 -11.18
CA LEU A 19 3.98 23.19 -10.64
C LEU A 19 5.19 24.13 -10.74
N ASP A 20 5.24 24.89 -11.83
CA ASP A 20 6.21 25.95 -12.12
C ASP A 20 5.62 26.93 -13.14
N MET A 21 6.42 27.86 -13.65
CA MET A 21 5.94 28.91 -14.56
C MET A 21 5.26 28.38 -15.84
N ASP A 22 5.65 27.18 -16.29
CA ASP A 22 5.24 26.65 -17.59
C ASP A 22 4.40 25.36 -17.49
N ARG A 23 4.33 24.75 -16.30
CA ARG A 23 3.67 23.45 -16.13
C ARG A 23 2.50 23.53 -15.17
N GLN A 24 1.34 23.22 -15.72
CA GLN A 24 0.09 23.13 -14.99
C GLN A 24 -0.33 21.67 -14.84
N ILE A 25 -0.87 21.32 -13.70
CA ILE A 25 -1.52 20.03 -13.46
C ILE A 25 -2.95 20.25 -12.99
N THR A 26 -3.80 19.31 -13.35
CA THR A 26 -5.16 19.20 -12.81
C THR A 26 -5.15 18.12 -11.75
N LYS A 27 -5.57 18.47 -10.55
CA LYS A 27 -5.70 17.56 -9.41
C LYS A 27 -7.16 17.30 -9.08
N ILE A 28 -7.45 16.11 -8.63
CA ILE A 28 -8.75 15.73 -8.10
C ILE A 28 -8.59 14.72 -6.97
N SER A 29 -9.39 14.88 -5.93
CA SER A 29 -9.44 13.93 -4.83
C SER A 29 -10.44 12.82 -5.14
N LEU A 30 -10.00 11.61 -5.03
CA LEU A 30 -10.76 10.39 -5.28
C LEU A 30 -10.96 9.63 -3.99
N LYS A 31 -12.19 9.15 -3.76
CA LYS A 31 -12.57 8.30 -2.65
C LYS A 31 -12.73 6.86 -3.13
N VAL A 32 -11.84 5.99 -2.71
CA VAL A 32 -11.94 4.55 -2.92
C VAL A 32 -12.71 3.94 -1.76
N PRO A 33 -13.85 3.29 -1.99
CA PRO A 33 -14.69 2.78 -0.91
C PRO A 33 -13.97 1.76 -0.02
N ALA A 34 -14.22 1.85 1.28
CA ALA A 34 -13.71 0.90 2.26
C ALA A 34 -14.27 -0.50 2.02
N VAL A 35 -13.41 -1.52 2.20
CA VAL A 35 -13.81 -2.93 2.15
C VAL A 35 -13.38 -3.62 3.42
N GLY A 36 -14.34 -3.95 4.27
CA GLY A 36 -14.14 -4.69 5.52
C GLY A 36 -14.40 -3.87 6.79
N LYS A 37 -14.38 -4.56 7.94
CA LYS A 37 -14.55 -3.93 9.25
C LYS A 37 -13.30 -3.12 9.62
N ASN A 38 -13.48 -2.03 10.36
CA ASN A 38 -12.40 -1.14 10.82
C ASN A 38 -11.55 -0.56 9.68
N LYS A 39 -12.17 -0.33 8.53
CA LYS A 39 -11.57 0.34 7.38
C LYS A 39 -12.28 1.65 7.14
N ALA A 40 -11.51 2.66 6.74
CA ALA A 40 -12.04 3.92 6.24
C ALA A 40 -11.96 3.94 4.72
N ASP A 41 -12.75 4.79 4.09
CA ASP A 41 -12.58 5.10 2.69
C ASP A 41 -11.18 5.66 2.48
N THR A 42 -10.51 5.21 1.43
CA THR A 42 -9.17 5.69 1.11
C THR A 42 -9.27 6.91 0.22
N LEU A 43 -8.68 8.01 0.67
CA LEU A 43 -8.54 9.20 -0.12
C LEU A 43 -7.20 9.16 -0.87
N ILE A 44 -7.23 9.45 -2.17
CA ILE A 44 -6.05 9.52 -3.02
C ILE A 44 -6.23 10.62 -4.06
N GLU A 45 -5.20 11.42 -4.28
CA GLU A 45 -5.23 12.40 -5.36
C GLU A 45 -4.88 11.76 -6.71
N TYR A 46 -5.55 12.22 -7.76
CA TYR A 46 -5.16 11.93 -9.14
C TYR A 46 -4.65 13.20 -9.80
N HIS A 47 -3.44 13.15 -10.34
CA HIS A 47 -2.75 14.26 -10.99
C HIS A 47 -2.70 14.03 -12.50
N SER A 48 -3.20 14.97 -13.28
CA SER A 48 -3.22 14.93 -14.72
C SER A 48 -2.54 16.16 -15.33
N TYR A 49 -1.85 15.97 -16.43
CA TYR A 49 -1.37 17.08 -17.28
C TYR A 49 -2.42 17.57 -18.29
N ARG A 50 -3.61 16.97 -18.27
CA ARG A 50 -4.74 17.43 -19.09
C ARG A 50 -5.51 18.50 -18.31
N ASN A 51 -5.81 19.61 -18.98
CA ASN A 51 -6.51 20.74 -18.35
C ASN A 51 -8.01 20.48 -18.14
N ASP A 52 -8.58 19.59 -18.95
CA ASP A 52 -9.98 19.19 -18.84
C ASP A 52 -10.05 17.66 -18.68
N LEU A 53 -10.61 17.22 -17.57
CA LEU A 53 -10.84 15.81 -17.29
C LEU A 53 -12.27 15.36 -17.60
N GLY A 54 -13.18 16.30 -17.92
CA GLY A 54 -14.55 16.02 -18.35
C GLY A 54 -15.45 15.42 -17.28
N PHE A 55 -15.08 15.52 -15.98
CA PHE A 55 -15.89 15.05 -14.87
C PHE A 55 -15.90 16.04 -13.71
N LYS A 56 -16.82 15.83 -12.76
CA LYS A 56 -17.09 16.73 -11.63
C LYS A 56 -17.27 15.94 -10.34
N ARG A 57 -17.38 16.66 -9.24
CA ARG A 57 -17.72 16.10 -7.93
C ARG A 57 -18.95 15.21 -8.00
N GLY A 58 -18.87 14.03 -7.39
CA GLY A 58 -19.91 13.01 -7.34
C GLY A 58 -19.87 12.01 -8.50
N ASP A 59 -19.09 12.25 -9.54
CA ASP A 59 -18.94 11.30 -10.63
C ASP A 59 -18.17 10.05 -10.15
N ILE A 60 -18.60 8.89 -10.63
CA ILE A 60 -17.84 7.66 -10.46
C ILE A 60 -16.86 7.56 -11.60
N VAL A 61 -15.59 7.45 -11.27
CA VAL A 61 -14.51 7.37 -12.26
C VAL A 61 -13.78 6.04 -12.17
N GLN A 62 -13.36 5.55 -13.33
CA GLN A 62 -12.45 4.42 -13.45
C GLN A 62 -11.08 4.92 -13.84
N VAL A 63 -10.07 4.55 -13.06
CA VAL A 63 -8.66 4.80 -13.34
C VAL A 63 -8.00 3.49 -13.74
N MET A 64 -7.31 3.48 -14.88
CA MET A 64 -6.65 2.29 -15.44
C MET A 64 -5.20 2.59 -15.81
N GLY A 65 -4.28 1.77 -15.28
CA GLY A 65 -2.87 1.84 -15.63
C GLY A 65 -2.13 3.07 -15.11
N ALA A 66 -2.71 3.81 -14.15
CA ALA A 66 -2.04 4.93 -13.52
C ALA A 66 -0.84 4.48 -12.69
N GLN A 67 0.16 5.33 -12.60
CA GLN A 67 1.26 5.17 -11.67
C GLN A 67 0.83 5.66 -10.28
N VAL A 68 1.08 4.86 -9.26
CA VAL A 68 0.84 5.25 -7.87
C VAL A 68 2.15 5.75 -7.28
N ARG A 69 2.10 6.89 -6.66
CA ARG A 69 3.23 7.53 -5.99
C ARG A 69 2.94 7.61 -4.50
N HIS A 70 3.99 7.57 -3.72
CA HIS A 70 3.92 7.72 -2.27
C HIS A 70 5.10 8.56 -1.78
N ASP A 71 4.80 9.67 -1.14
CA ASP A 71 5.80 10.42 -0.42
C ASP A 71 5.95 9.81 0.98
N TYR A 72 7.08 9.22 1.22
CA TYR A 72 7.42 8.56 2.47
C TYR A 72 7.49 9.58 3.65
N LYS A 73 7.86 10.87 3.40
CA LYS A 73 7.98 11.88 4.45
C LYS A 73 6.64 12.45 4.87
N THR A 74 5.79 12.81 3.86
CA THR A 74 4.45 13.36 4.11
C THR A 74 3.40 12.28 4.27
N ARG A 75 3.72 11.02 3.89
CA ARG A 75 2.81 9.87 3.84
C ARG A 75 1.64 10.07 2.87
N GLU A 76 1.77 10.99 1.94
CA GLU A 76 0.76 11.26 0.94
C GLU A 76 0.81 10.27 -0.21
N TRP A 77 -0.37 9.93 -0.70
CA TRP A 77 -0.56 9.04 -1.84
C TRP A 77 -1.21 9.79 -2.98
N TRP A 78 -0.64 9.65 -4.18
CA TRP A 78 -1.29 10.16 -5.38
C TRP A 78 -1.06 9.23 -6.56
N MET A 79 -1.85 9.45 -7.60
CA MET A 79 -1.74 8.74 -8.88
C MET A 79 -1.49 9.73 -9.99
N THR A 80 -0.79 9.28 -11.03
CA THR A 80 -0.58 10.09 -12.23
C THR A 80 -0.55 9.23 -13.49
N GLY A 81 -0.90 9.83 -14.63
CA GLY A 81 -0.92 9.14 -15.91
C GLY A 81 -2.00 8.07 -16.02
N GLY A 82 -1.82 7.13 -16.93
CA GLY A 82 -2.84 6.15 -17.25
C GLY A 82 -4.07 6.75 -17.93
N PHE A 83 -5.18 6.04 -17.83
CA PHE A 83 -6.45 6.43 -18.42
C PHE A 83 -7.49 6.62 -17.32
N ILE A 84 -8.25 7.72 -17.38
CA ILE A 84 -9.35 8.01 -16.47
C ILE A 84 -10.61 8.34 -17.25
N GLU A 85 -11.73 7.74 -16.86
CA GLU A 85 -13.03 7.96 -17.51
C GLU A 85 -14.18 7.92 -16.50
N VAL A 86 -15.27 8.62 -16.82
CA VAL A 86 -16.52 8.53 -16.06
C VAL A 86 -17.19 7.19 -16.32
N ARG A 87 -17.75 6.60 -15.28
CA ARG A 87 -18.56 5.37 -15.34
C ARG A 87 -19.98 5.63 -14.89
N THR A 88 -20.92 5.00 -15.58
CA THR A 88 -22.33 5.02 -15.18
C THR A 88 -22.59 3.92 -14.15
N PRO A 89 -23.09 4.24 -12.96
CA PRO A 89 -23.50 3.24 -11.98
C PRO A 89 -24.64 2.34 -12.52
N PRO A 90 -24.74 1.06 -12.05
CA PRO A 90 -23.94 0.46 -10.99
C PRO A 90 -22.58 -0.06 -11.47
N CYS A 91 -21.52 0.28 -10.75
CA CYS A 91 -20.16 -0.18 -11.03
C CYS A 91 -19.71 -1.20 -9.99
N LYS A 92 -19.07 -2.28 -10.43
CA LYS A 92 -18.41 -3.20 -9.49
C LYS A 92 -17.17 -2.51 -8.90
N PRO A 93 -17.00 -2.55 -7.57
CA PRO A 93 -15.80 -1.99 -6.94
C PRO A 93 -14.54 -2.62 -7.53
N MET A 94 -13.60 -1.77 -7.91
CA MET A 94 -12.27 -2.17 -8.37
C MET A 94 -11.24 -1.39 -7.57
N ASN A 95 -10.33 -2.12 -6.94
CA ASN A 95 -9.21 -1.57 -6.20
C ASN A 95 -8.07 -2.57 -6.32
N TYR A 96 -7.23 -2.38 -7.31
CA TYR A 96 -6.20 -3.35 -7.65
C TYR A 96 -4.93 -2.62 -8.08
N LEU A 97 -3.83 -2.95 -7.40
CA LEU A 97 -2.54 -2.33 -7.63
C LEU A 97 -1.47 -3.40 -7.86
N ILE A 98 -0.55 -3.10 -8.77
CA ILE A 98 0.59 -3.96 -9.10
C ILE A 98 1.86 -3.12 -8.99
N PHE A 99 2.84 -3.61 -8.24
CA PHE A 99 4.15 -3.00 -8.13
C PHE A 99 5.23 -4.03 -8.40
N ALA A 100 6.22 -3.66 -9.20
CA ALA A 100 7.43 -4.44 -9.37
C ALA A 100 8.64 -3.57 -9.06
N GLY A 101 9.48 -4.04 -8.14
CA GLY A 101 10.61 -3.29 -7.61
C GLY A 101 11.52 -4.15 -6.75
N ARG A 102 12.20 -3.52 -5.79
CA ARG A 102 13.13 -4.20 -4.87
C ARG A 102 12.68 -4.03 -3.43
N CYS A 103 12.78 -5.10 -2.66
CA CYS A 103 12.54 -5.05 -1.21
C CYS A 103 13.51 -4.07 -0.54
N MET A 104 12.98 -3.24 0.36
CA MET A 104 13.76 -2.17 0.99
C MET A 104 14.61 -2.63 2.16
N SER A 105 14.12 -3.63 2.91
CA SER A 105 14.77 -4.13 4.12
C SER A 105 14.66 -5.65 4.22
N ASP A 106 15.51 -6.23 5.03
CA ASP A 106 15.28 -7.59 5.53
C ASP A 106 14.10 -7.55 6.50
N LEU A 107 13.18 -8.48 6.33
CA LEU A 107 12.09 -8.64 7.28
C LEU A 107 12.61 -9.39 8.51
N ASP A 108 12.54 -8.78 9.67
CA ASP A 108 12.96 -9.38 10.93
C ASP A 108 11.77 -9.96 11.69
N ALA A 109 11.71 -11.30 11.74
CA ALA A 109 10.62 -12.01 12.42
C ALA A 109 10.58 -11.74 13.93
N THR A 110 11.68 -11.27 14.54
CA THR A 110 11.75 -10.92 15.97
C THR A 110 11.33 -9.48 16.25
N ASN A 111 11.27 -8.64 15.21
CA ASN A 111 10.84 -7.25 15.34
C ASN A 111 9.31 -7.16 15.23
N PRO A 112 8.59 -6.72 16.28
CA PRO A 112 7.14 -6.61 16.24
C PRO A 112 6.61 -5.54 15.26
N ARG A 113 7.46 -4.65 14.74
CA ARG A 113 7.09 -3.72 13.67
C ARG A 113 7.00 -4.42 12.33
N ASP A 114 7.92 -5.35 12.06
CA ASP A 114 7.99 -6.10 10.82
C ASP A 114 7.02 -7.28 10.81
N PHE A 115 6.86 -7.92 11.98
CA PHE A 115 6.13 -9.16 12.08
C PHE A 115 5.32 -9.24 13.38
N ARG A 116 4.03 -9.54 13.27
CA ARG A 116 3.14 -9.73 14.44
C ARG A 116 2.35 -11.00 14.27
N VAL A 117 2.31 -11.77 15.35
CA VAL A 117 1.49 -12.98 15.45
C VAL A 117 0.57 -12.83 16.65
N ASN A 118 -0.71 -13.13 16.45
CA ASN A 118 -1.67 -13.32 17.53
C ASN A 118 -2.50 -14.58 17.26
N GLU A 119 -3.43 -14.91 18.16
CA GLU A 119 -4.27 -16.11 18.06
C GLU A 119 -5.09 -16.21 16.76
N SER A 120 -5.46 -15.07 16.18
CA SER A 120 -6.40 -15.01 15.06
C SER A 120 -5.76 -14.67 13.73
N PHE A 121 -4.60 -14.04 13.72
CA PHE A 121 -3.93 -13.63 12.48
C PHE A 121 -2.43 -13.41 12.66
N MET A 122 -1.76 -13.40 11.52
CA MET A 122 -0.36 -13.06 11.38
C MET A 122 -0.24 -11.90 10.40
N THR A 123 0.58 -10.91 10.73
CA THR A 123 0.89 -9.80 9.81
C THR A 123 2.38 -9.69 9.55
N ALA A 124 2.73 -9.35 8.32
CA ALA A 124 4.11 -9.01 7.94
C ALA A 124 4.08 -7.67 7.20
N ASN A 125 4.86 -6.71 7.68
CA ASN A 125 5.00 -5.39 7.09
C ASN A 125 6.34 -5.27 6.38
N SER A 126 6.34 -4.66 5.22
CA SER A 126 7.57 -4.35 4.48
C SER A 126 7.31 -3.22 3.49
N ALA A 127 8.34 -2.82 2.77
CA ALA A 127 8.23 -1.82 1.71
C ALA A 127 8.99 -2.27 0.46
N ILE A 128 8.51 -1.81 -0.70
CA ILE A 128 9.13 -2.03 -1.98
C ILE A 128 9.58 -0.70 -2.58
N SER A 129 10.83 -0.60 -3.01
CA SER A 129 11.31 0.51 -3.81
C SER A 129 10.96 0.27 -5.27
N VAL A 130 10.24 1.20 -5.87
CA VAL A 130 9.82 1.14 -7.26
C VAL A 130 10.35 2.36 -8.00
N SER A 131 11.05 2.14 -9.12
CA SER A 131 11.59 3.25 -9.92
C SER A 131 10.47 4.06 -10.55
N ALA A 132 10.56 5.37 -10.41
CA ALA A 132 9.66 6.37 -10.95
C ALA A 132 10.47 7.46 -11.69
N GLY A 133 10.97 7.13 -12.87
CA GLY A 133 11.89 7.99 -13.60
C GLY A 133 13.27 8.05 -12.96
N LYS A 134 13.71 9.26 -12.57
CA LYS A 134 15.00 9.48 -11.90
C LYS A 134 14.97 9.20 -10.39
N GLU A 135 13.78 9.08 -9.83
CA GLU A 135 13.53 8.86 -8.41
C GLU A 135 13.02 7.45 -8.16
N SER A 136 12.89 7.08 -6.91
CA SER A 136 12.25 5.84 -6.48
C SER A 136 11.22 6.15 -5.42
N ASP A 137 10.04 5.56 -5.57
CA ASP A 137 9.02 5.59 -4.54
C ASP A 137 9.21 4.42 -3.58
N VAL A 138 8.95 4.66 -2.32
CA VAL A 138 8.90 3.64 -1.27
C VAL A 138 7.43 3.34 -0.99
N ILE A 139 6.99 2.16 -1.36
CA ILE A 139 5.60 1.74 -1.25
C ILE A 139 5.45 0.76 -0.09
N PRO A 140 4.84 1.15 1.03
CA PRO A 140 4.60 0.25 2.15
C PRO A 140 3.51 -0.76 1.81
N PHE A 141 3.72 -2.01 2.22
CA PHE A 141 2.73 -3.07 2.05
C PHE A 141 2.68 -4.00 3.26
N THR A 142 1.52 -4.59 3.47
CA THR A 142 1.25 -5.49 4.58
C THR A 142 0.61 -6.78 4.06
N ALA A 143 1.18 -7.91 4.42
CA ALA A 143 0.52 -9.20 4.31
C ALA A 143 -0.22 -9.52 5.60
N ILE A 144 -1.44 -10.03 5.49
CA ILE A 144 -2.25 -10.46 6.63
C ILE A 144 -2.73 -11.88 6.33
N ASN A 145 -2.42 -12.82 7.21
CA ASN A 145 -2.98 -14.16 7.20
C ASN A 145 -4.03 -14.26 8.32
N GLY A 146 -5.28 -14.52 7.98
CA GLY A 146 -6.27 -15.00 8.94
C GLY A 146 -6.09 -16.51 9.18
N ALA A 147 -6.77 -17.04 10.18
CA ALA A 147 -6.71 -18.48 10.51
C ALA A 147 -7.12 -19.37 9.32
N ASP A 148 -8.09 -18.91 8.53
CA ASP A 148 -8.67 -19.64 7.40
C ASP A 148 -8.08 -19.24 6.03
N ASP A 149 -7.05 -18.40 6.00
CA ASP A 149 -6.49 -17.92 4.74
C ASP A 149 -5.78 -19.02 3.97
N ARG A 150 -6.25 -19.25 2.75
CA ARG A 150 -5.66 -20.24 1.83
C ARG A 150 -4.22 -19.92 1.46
N TYR A 151 -3.85 -18.63 1.44
CA TYR A 151 -2.49 -18.17 1.12
C TYR A 151 -1.84 -17.57 2.34
N LYS A 152 -0.84 -18.25 2.86
CA LYS A 152 -0.05 -17.79 4.02
C LYS A 152 1.01 -16.76 3.58
N LEU A 153 0.56 -15.60 3.09
CA LEU A 153 1.45 -14.58 2.53
C LEU A 153 2.42 -13.99 3.56
N ALA A 154 1.94 -13.74 4.79
CA ALA A 154 2.80 -13.24 5.86
C ALA A 154 3.88 -14.26 6.22
N GLN A 155 3.52 -15.56 6.31
CA GLN A 155 4.48 -16.63 6.52
C GLN A 155 5.50 -16.72 5.38
N LEU A 156 5.02 -16.68 4.13
CA LEU A 156 5.91 -16.68 2.95
C LEU A 156 6.89 -15.51 2.97
N MET A 157 6.44 -14.33 3.41
CA MET A 157 7.32 -13.16 3.58
C MET A 157 8.39 -13.40 4.65
N ALA A 158 8.02 -14.00 5.78
CA ALA A 158 8.97 -14.33 6.85
C ALA A 158 10.00 -15.36 6.40
N ASP A 159 9.54 -16.42 5.70
CA ASP A 159 10.40 -17.55 5.36
C ASP A 159 11.46 -17.18 4.32
N MET A 160 11.11 -16.42 3.29
CA MET A 160 12.01 -16.29 2.15
C MET A 160 11.95 -15.00 1.37
N ALA A 161 10.86 -14.25 1.45
CA ALA A 161 10.54 -13.34 0.38
C ALA A 161 11.21 -11.98 0.52
N CYS A 162 11.14 -11.40 1.70
CA CYS A 162 11.50 -10.00 1.89
C CYS A 162 12.92 -9.86 2.42
N ARG A 163 13.87 -9.83 1.49
CA ARG A 163 15.27 -9.48 1.77
C ARG A 163 15.64 -8.22 1.01
N LYS A 164 16.42 -7.37 1.63
CA LYS A 164 16.90 -6.12 1.02
C LYS A 164 17.50 -6.37 -0.37
N GLY A 165 17.05 -5.60 -1.33
CA GLY A 165 17.50 -5.65 -2.72
C GLY A 165 16.86 -6.74 -3.57
N LYS A 166 16.12 -7.70 -2.98
CA LYS A 166 15.44 -8.76 -3.75
C LYS A 166 14.35 -8.19 -4.64
N GLY A 167 14.30 -8.66 -5.89
CA GLY A 167 13.24 -8.31 -6.84
C GLY A 167 11.91 -8.92 -6.42
N LEU A 168 10.89 -8.09 -6.30
CA LEU A 168 9.52 -8.49 -5.95
C LEU A 168 8.53 -7.94 -6.97
N THR A 169 7.47 -8.69 -7.23
CA THR A 169 6.23 -8.17 -7.79
C THR A 169 5.13 -8.42 -6.77
N ILE A 170 4.50 -7.36 -6.33
CA ILE A 170 3.38 -7.43 -5.39
C ILE A 170 2.10 -6.99 -6.06
N MET A 171 1.00 -7.61 -5.65
CA MET A 171 -0.33 -7.27 -6.09
C MET A 171 -1.21 -7.12 -4.86
N GLY A 172 -2.01 -6.07 -4.80
CA GLY A 172 -2.81 -5.81 -3.61
C GLY A 172 -3.87 -4.76 -3.81
N LYS A 173 -4.43 -4.32 -2.69
CA LYS A 173 -5.45 -3.27 -2.62
C LYS A 173 -4.94 -2.11 -1.78
N LEU A 174 -5.23 -0.90 -2.19
CA LEU A 174 -5.02 0.27 -1.36
C LEU A 174 -6.10 0.29 -0.26
N VAL A 175 -5.68 0.31 0.99
CA VAL A 175 -6.59 0.30 2.13
C VAL A 175 -6.15 1.31 3.18
N THR A 176 -7.12 1.86 3.89
CA THR A 176 -6.89 2.76 5.02
C THR A 176 -7.47 2.14 6.27
N ASP A 177 -6.62 1.84 7.23
CA ASP A 177 -7.04 1.46 8.58
C ASP A 177 -7.39 2.70 9.38
N THR A 178 -8.35 2.56 10.29
CA THR A 178 -8.71 3.62 11.22
C THR A 178 -8.82 3.05 12.63
N TRP A 179 -8.25 3.77 13.58
CA TRP A 179 -8.38 3.50 15.02
C TRP A 179 -8.38 4.82 15.79
N LYS A 180 -8.75 4.77 17.05
CA LYS A 180 -8.67 5.94 17.92
C LYS A 180 -7.32 5.94 18.65
N ASN A 181 -6.64 7.07 18.64
CA ASN A 181 -5.49 7.29 19.52
C ASN A 181 -5.96 7.15 20.97
N LYS A 182 -5.25 6.37 21.77
CA LYS A 182 -5.65 6.11 23.17
C LYS A 182 -5.49 7.32 24.07
N GLU A 183 -4.56 8.21 23.75
CA GLU A 183 -4.26 9.38 24.57
C GLU A 183 -5.14 10.56 24.19
N THR A 184 -5.29 10.86 22.90
CA THR A 184 -6.05 12.02 22.42
C THR A 184 -7.50 11.70 22.10
N GLY A 185 -7.85 10.42 21.92
CA GLY A 185 -9.18 10.00 21.45
C GLY A 185 -9.45 10.30 19.98
N GLU A 186 -8.53 10.95 19.28
CA GLU A 186 -8.68 11.32 17.88
C GLU A 186 -8.54 10.10 16.95
N PRO A 187 -9.21 10.11 15.79
CA PRO A 187 -9.05 9.07 14.80
C PRO A 187 -7.68 9.16 14.11
N VAL A 188 -6.98 8.05 14.05
CA VAL A 188 -5.72 7.89 13.31
C VAL A 188 -5.99 7.08 12.06
N TYR A 189 -5.37 7.46 10.94
CA TYR A 189 -5.52 6.81 9.64
C TYR A 189 -4.15 6.35 9.14
N LYS A 190 -4.08 5.11 8.65
CA LYS A 190 -2.88 4.57 8.01
C LYS A 190 -3.25 3.94 6.68
N THR A 191 -2.71 4.48 5.60
CA THR A 191 -2.91 3.96 4.25
C THR A 191 -1.71 3.10 3.83
N TYR A 192 -1.97 1.93 3.28
CA TYR A 192 -0.96 0.98 2.82
C TYR A 192 -1.53 0.03 1.76
N ILE A 193 -0.66 -0.75 1.13
CA ILE A 193 -1.09 -1.82 0.21
C ILE A 193 -1.33 -3.10 1.01
N LYS A 194 -2.59 -3.52 1.12
CA LYS A 194 -2.92 -4.86 1.62
C LYS A 194 -2.60 -5.89 0.55
N LEU A 195 -1.64 -6.75 0.83
CA LEU A 195 -1.14 -7.73 -0.12
C LEU A 195 -2.19 -8.81 -0.45
N ALA A 196 -2.37 -9.10 -1.72
CA ALA A 196 -3.17 -10.22 -2.22
C ALA A 196 -2.29 -11.31 -2.85
N LYS A 197 -1.15 -10.90 -3.44
CA LYS A 197 -0.20 -11.83 -4.06
C LYS A 197 1.20 -11.24 -4.04
N ILE A 198 2.19 -12.10 -3.87
CA ILE A 198 3.60 -11.78 -4.01
C ILE A 198 4.26 -12.78 -4.96
N THR A 199 5.10 -12.28 -5.84
CA THR A 199 5.94 -13.09 -6.71
C THR A 199 7.37 -12.58 -6.58
N MET A 200 8.30 -13.49 -6.38
CA MET A 200 9.72 -13.17 -6.23
C MET A 200 10.48 -13.39 -7.53
N ALA A 201 11.49 -12.60 -7.76
CA ALA A 201 12.47 -12.89 -8.79
C ALA A 201 13.13 -14.26 -8.52
N PRO A 202 13.51 -15.00 -9.56
CA PRO A 202 14.27 -16.25 -9.40
C PRO A 202 15.48 -16.02 -8.49
N LYS A 203 15.85 -17.06 -7.74
CA LYS A 203 17.07 -17.03 -6.92
C LYS A 203 18.29 -16.83 -7.83
N THR A 204 19.10 -15.85 -7.50
CA THR A 204 20.43 -15.70 -8.11
C THR A 204 21.43 -16.63 -7.42
N LYS A 205 22.61 -16.88 -8.04
CA LYS A 205 23.64 -17.72 -7.41
C LYS A 205 24.05 -17.20 -6.02
N SER A 206 24.05 -15.88 -5.81
CA SER A 206 24.33 -15.26 -4.52
C SER A 206 23.23 -15.49 -3.46
N ASP A 207 22.00 -15.74 -3.87
CA ASP A 207 20.89 -16.04 -2.95
C ASP A 207 20.96 -17.48 -2.39
N GLN A 208 21.72 -18.37 -3.03
CA GLN A 208 21.85 -19.77 -2.61
C GLN A 208 22.74 -19.93 -1.36
N GLU A 209 23.63 -18.97 -1.11
CA GLU A 209 24.53 -18.96 0.06
C GLU A 209 23.89 -18.38 1.31
N ILE A 210 22.71 -17.79 1.20
CA ILE A 210 22.04 -17.16 2.33
C ILE A 210 21.16 -18.21 3.03
N LYS A 211 21.57 -18.62 4.23
CA LYS A 211 20.79 -19.53 5.08
C LYS A 211 19.37 -18.97 5.32
N PRO A 212 18.33 -19.83 5.35
CA PRO A 212 17.01 -19.39 5.75
C PRO A 212 17.09 -18.71 7.12
N ARG A 213 16.51 -17.51 7.24
CA ARG A 213 16.51 -16.77 8.50
C ARG A 213 15.34 -17.24 9.33
N ALA A 214 15.66 -17.68 10.52
CA ALA A 214 14.83 -17.96 11.67
C ALA A 214 13.45 -18.60 11.40
N GLU A 215 13.33 -19.83 11.78
CA GLU A 215 12.06 -20.45 12.14
C GLU A 215 11.36 -19.57 13.16
N ILE A 216 10.08 -19.29 12.95
CA ILE A 216 9.25 -18.69 14.01
C ILE A 216 9.35 -19.66 15.17
N PRO A 217 9.76 -19.23 16.36
CA PRO A 217 9.86 -20.14 17.49
C PRO A 217 8.53 -20.86 17.68
N GLU A 218 8.52 -22.18 17.56
CA GLU A 218 7.39 -22.99 18.02
C GLU A 218 7.21 -22.67 19.49
N GLY A 219 6.08 -22.04 19.85
CA GLY A 219 5.79 -21.66 21.22
C GLY A 219 5.96 -20.17 21.54
N ALA A 220 6.09 -19.29 20.57
CA ALA A 220 5.90 -17.86 20.83
C ALA A 220 4.48 -17.66 21.36
N GLU A 221 4.34 -17.57 22.68
CA GLU A 221 3.05 -17.28 23.31
C GLU A 221 2.51 -15.99 22.70
N PRO A 222 1.25 -15.98 22.23
CA PRO A 222 0.63 -14.80 21.68
C PRO A 222 0.55 -13.75 22.78
N LYS A 223 1.49 -12.81 22.78
CA LYS A 223 1.38 -11.64 23.64
C LYS A 223 0.18 -10.84 23.12
N SER A 224 -0.91 -10.94 23.85
CA SER A 224 -2.10 -10.12 23.69
C SER A 224 -1.74 -8.65 23.91
N LEU A 225 -1.35 -7.96 22.85
CA LEU A 225 -1.11 -6.53 22.91
C LEU A 225 -1.57 -5.88 21.60
N TRP A 226 -2.85 -5.58 21.58
CA TRP A 226 -3.36 -4.42 20.88
C TRP A 226 -2.94 -3.16 21.65
N LEU A 227 -1.65 -2.96 21.78
CA LEU A 227 -1.14 -1.63 22.05
C LEU A 227 -0.90 -1.01 20.69
N PRO A 228 -1.46 0.19 20.38
CA PRO A 228 -0.94 1.00 19.31
C PRO A 228 0.57 1.08 19.56
N ALA A 229 1.35 0.96 18.51
CA ALA A 229 2.76 1.27 18.62
C ALA A 229 2.83 2.63 19.31
N GLU A 230 3.55 2.71 20.44
CA GLU A 230 3.91 4.00 21.01
C GLU A 230 4.45 4.84 19.86
N ASP A 231 3.95 6.07 19.76
CA ASP A 231 4.38 7.03 18.76
C ASP A 231 5.87 7.31 18.99
N ASP A 232 6.69 6.49 18.38
CA ASP A 232 8.09 6.78 18.19
C ASP A 232 8.13 7.62 16.91
N ASP A 233 8.35 8.94 17.05
CA ASP A 233 8.45 9.92 15.97
C ASP A 233 9.54 9.57 14.92
N ASN A 234 10.19 8.42 15.07
CA ASN A 234 11.18 7.84 14.21
C ASN A 234 10.73 6.57 13.47
N ASP A 235 9.43 6.25 13.40
CA ASP A 235 8.98 5.09 12.63
C ASP A 235 9.12 5.37 11.11
N PRO A 236 10.05 4.73 10.40
CA PRO A 236 10.22 4.92 8.97
C PRO A 236 9.10 4.27 8.12
N PHE A 237 8.04 3.71 8.74
CA PHE A 237 6.93 3.07 8.05
C PHE A 237 5.56 3.45 8.65
#